data_feb5d642e1726f9e169077927bfe4921
#
_entry.id   feb5d642e1726f9e169077927bfe4921
#
_cell.length_a   1.000
_cell.length_b   1.000
_cell.length_c   1.000
_cell.angle_alpha   90.00
_cell.angle_beta   90.00
_cell.angle_gamma   90.00
#
_symmetry.space_group_name_H-M   'P 1'
#
loop_
_entity.id
_entity.type
_entity.pdbx_description
1 polymer ?
#
loop_
_entity_poly.entity_id
_entity_poly.type
_entity_poly.pdbx_seq_one_letter_code
_entity_poly.pdbx_strand_id
1 'polypeptide(L)'
;EFSVKSGSPEKQRSACIVVGVFEPRRLSPIAEQLDKISDGYISALLRRGELEGKVGQTLLLHHVPNILSERILLIGCGKERELDERQYKQVIQKTINTLNDTGSMEAVCFLTELHVKGRNTYWKVRQAVETAKETLYTFDQLKSNKVEPRRPLRKMVFNVPTRRELTSGERAIQHG
;
A
#
# COMPACT_ATOMS: atom_id res chain seq x y z
N GLU A 1 -14.63 -3.27 -2.55
CA GLU A 1 -14.44 -3.26 -4.01
C GLU A 1 -12.96 -3.19 -4.38
N PHE A 2 -12.52 -4.07 -5.24
CA PHE A 2 -11.15 -4.13 -5.71
C PHE A 2 -11.09 -3.88 -7.21
N SER A 3 -10.10 -3.11 -7.64
CA SER A 3 -9.86 -2.87 -9.07
C SER A 3 -8.37 -2.71 -9.33
N VAL A 4 -7.99 -2.68 -10.60
CA VAL A 4 -6.60 -2.55 -11.04
C VAL A 4 -6.50 -1.38 -12.01
N LYS A 5 -5.41 -0.64 -11.94
CA LYS A 5 -5.07 0.38 -12.93
C LYS A 5 -3.57 0.49 -13.11
N SER A 6 -3.15 1.24 -14.11
CA SER A 6 -1.75 1.60 -14.31
C SER A 6 -1.67 3.13 -14.46
N GLY A 7 -0.95 3.77 -13.58
CA GLY A 7 -0.81 5.22 -13.57
C GLY A 7 0.33 5.68 -12.69
N SER A 8 0.63 6.98 -12.76
CA SER A 8 1.70 7.59 -11.98
C SER A 8 1.23 7.88 -10.55
N PRO A 9 2.07 7.64 -9.53
CA PRO A 9 1.64 7.82 -8.14
C PRO A 9 1.27 9.26 -7.77
N GLU A 10 1.97 10.26 -8.30
CA GLU A 10 1.71 11.67 -7.98
C GLU A 10 0.41 12.19 -8.59
N LYS A 11 -0.12 11.51 -9.60
CA LYS A 11 -1.33 11.92 -10.31
C LYS A 11 -2.60 11.27 -9.79
N GLN A 12 -2.51 10.44 -8.77
CA GLN A 12 -3.67 9.76 -8.20
C GLN A 12 -4.45 10.71 -7.30
N ARG A 13 -5.71 10.97 -7.64
CA ARG A 13 -6.62 11.79 -6.84
C ARG A 13 -7.40 10.90 -5.89
N SER A 14 -6.69 10.27 -4.98
CA SER A 14 -7.29 9.35 -4.01
C SER A 14 -7.19 9.93 -2.60
N ALA A 15 -8.00 9.40 -1.70
CA ALA A 15 -7.90 9.75 -0.29
C ALA A 15 -6.53 9.36 0.28
N CYS A 16 -5.98 8.24 -0.21
CA CYS A 16 -4.68 7.75 0.26
C CYS A 16 -3.98 6.93 -0.83
N ILE A 17 -2.68 7.11 -0.96
CA ILE A 17 -1.83 6.20 -1.74
C ILE A 17 -0.88 5.49 -0.79
N VAL A 18 -0.59 4.23 -1.08
CA VAL A 18 0.23 3.37 -0.23
C VAL A 18 1.51 3.00 -0.96
N VAL A 19 2.65 3.29 -0.36
CA VAL A 19 3.97 2.98 -0.94
C VAL A 19 4.87 2.35 0.11
N GLY A 20 5.85 1.55 -0.32
CA GLY A 20 6.73 0.82 0.57
C GLY A 20 8.05 1.52 0.86
N VAL A 21 8.58 1.25 2.04
CA VAL A 21 9.91 1.69 2.47
C VAL A 21 10.66 0.47 3.01
N PHE A 22 11.90 0.29 2.57
CA PHE A 22 12.74 -0.82 3.02
C PHE A 22 13.71 -0.41 4.11
N GLU A 23 14.19 -1.40 4.87
CA GLU A 23 15.29 -1.20 5.82
C GLU A 23 16.63 -1.13 5.09
N PRO A 24 17.59 -0.31 5.55
CA PRO A 24 17.43 0.79 6.51
C PRO A 24 17.10 2.09 5.80
N ARG A 25 15.94 2.64 6.04
CA ARG A 25 15.50 3.95 5.52
C ARG A 25 15.64 4.10 4.00
N ARG A 26 15.30 3.04 3.26
CA ARG A 26 15.42 3.02 1.80
C ARG A 26 14.04 3.08 1.15
N LEU A 27 13.88 4.03 0.25
CA LEU A 27 12.64 4.19 -0.49
C LEU A 27 12.50 3.10 -1.55
N SER A 28 11.27 2.58 -1.72
CA SER A 28 10.96 1.76 -2.89
C SER A 28 11.00 2.64 -4.14
N PRO A 29 11.06 2.06 -5.35
CA PRO A 29 11.08 2.87 -6.57
C PRO A 29 9.91 3.86 -6.67
N ILE A 30 8.70 3.46 -6.28
CA ILE A 30 7.55 4.36 -6.29
C ILE A 30 7.70 5.46 -5.24
N ALA A 31 8.17 5.12 -4.04
CA ALA A 31 8.42 6.11 -3.00
C ALA A 31 9.51 7.11 -3.42
N GLU A 32 10.54 6.65 -4.13
CA GLU A 32 11.57 7.54 -4.70
C GLU A 32 10.98 8.53 -5.70
N GLN A 33 10.07 8.06 -6.52
CA GLN A 33 9.38 8.92 -7.50
C GLN A 33 8.60 10.03 -6.80
N LEU A 34 7.86 9.68 -5.75
CA LEU A 34 7.13 10.65 -4.94
C LEU A 34 8.09 11.61 -4.22
N ASP A 35 9.21 11.09 -3.75
CA ASP A 35 10.23 11.91 -3.08
C ASP A 35 10.80 12.97 -3.99
N LYS A 36 11.15 12.61 -5.22
CA LYS A 36 11.66 13.55 -6.22
C LYS A 36 10.64 14.63 -6.55
N ILE A 37 9.39 14.25 -6.75
CA ILE A 37 8.31 15.18 -7.10
C ILE A 37 8.02 16.15 -5.96
N SER A 38 8.13 15.69 -4.72
CA SER A 38 7.90 16.51 -3.52
C SER A 38 9.17 17.20 -3.02
N ASP A 39 10.21 17.22 -3.84
CA ASP A 39 11.47 17.91 -3.54
C ASP A 39 12.16 17.40 -2.28
N GLY A 40 12.20 16.07 -2.10
CA GLY A 40 12.88 15.43 -0.98
C GLY A 40 12.11 15.41 0.33
N TYR A 41 10.83 15.67 0.29
CA TYR A 41 9.98 15.70 1.48
C TYR A 41 10.02 14.38 2.26
N ILE A 42 9.92 13.26 1.55
CA ILE A 42 9.87 11.93 2.17
C ILE A 42 11.26 11.54 2.72
N SER A 43 12.31 11.74 1.93
CA SER A 43 13.66 11.38 2.37
C SER A 43 14.11 12.22 3.57
N ALA A 44 13.65 13.45 3.69
CA ALA A 44 13.91 14.29 4.85
C ALA A 44 13.33 13.69 6.12
N LEU A 45 12.10 13.13 6.05
CA LEU A 45 11.48 12.46 7.18
C LEU A 45 12.23 11.20 7.59
N LEU A 46 12.70 10.43 6.62
CA LEU A 46 13.49 9.22 6.90
C LEU A 46 14.84 9.57 7.56
N ARG A 47 15.48 10.64 7.14
CA ARG A 47 16.73 11.10 7.76
C ARG A 47 16.54 11.50 9.22
N ARG A 48 15.35 11.99 9.57
CA ARG A 48 15.02 12.31 10.97
C ARG A 48 14.71 11.09 11.82
N GLY A 49 14.67 9.90 11.21
CA GLY A 49 14.39 8.66 11.92
C GLY A 49 12.92 8.39 12.20
N GLU A 50 12.02 9.01 11.46
CA GLU A 50 10.58 8.81 11.67
C GLU A 50 10.09 7.45 11.19
N LEU A 51 10.83 6.80 10.31
CA LEU A 51 10.52 5.46 9.82
C LEU A 51 11.80 4.74 9.41
N GLU A 52 12.04 3.56 9.99
CA GLU A 52 13.19 2.75 9.64
C GLU A 52 12.93 1.82 8.45
N GLY A 53 11.70 1.39 8.27
CA GLY A 53 11.30 0.48 7.21
C GLY A 53 11.12 -0.96 7.66
N LYS A 54 11.11 -1.23 8.96
CA LYS A 54 10.85 -2.57 9.48
C LYS A 54 9.44 -3.02 9.13
N VAL A 55 9.25 -4.31 8.89
CA VAL A 55 7.94 -4.87 8.54
C VAL A 55 6.88 -4.42 9.53
N GLY A 56 5.81 -3.82 9.01
CA GLY A 56 4.68 -3.38 9.80
C GLY A 56 4.79 -1.97 10.37
N GLN A 57 5.92 -1.29 10.24
CA GLN A 57 6.00 0.11 10.61
C GLN A 57 5.21 0.96 9.62
N THR A 58 4.54 2.00 10.10
CA THR A 58 3.73 2.88 9.26
C THR A 58 4.00 4.33 9.56
N LEU A 59 3.86 5.17 8.55
CA LEU A 59 3.89 6.63 8.71
C LEU A 59 2.89 7.23 7.73
N LEU A 60 1.90 7.93 8.26
CA LEU A 60 0.86 8.57 7.45
C LEU A 60 1.19 10.04 7.25
N LEU A 61 1.32 10.46 5.98
CA LEU A 61 1.63 11.84 5.62
C LEU A 61 0.39 12.53 5.07
N HIS A 62 0.23 13.80 5.39
CA HIS A 62 -0.89 14.63 4.92
C HIS A 62 -0.38 15.75 4.04
N HIS A 63 -1.07 15.98 2.92
CA HIS A 63 -0.82 17.13 2.04
C HIS A 63 0.64 17.32 1.62
N VAL A 64 1.24 16.24 1.12
CA VAL A 64 2.62 16.28 0.62
C VAL A 64 2.68 17.16 -0.63
N PRO A 65 3.67 18.08 -0.73
CA PRO A 65 3.76 18.99 -1.88
C PRO A 65 3.80 18.29 -3.23
N ASN A 66 3.06 18.84 -4.20
CA ASN A 66 3.03 18.37 -5.60
C ASN A 66 2.43 16.98 -5.81
N ILE A 67 1.80 16.41 -4.79
CA ILE A 67 1.13 15.13 -4.86
C ILE A 67 -0.38 15.37 -4.75
N LEU A 68 -1.16 14.82 -5.67
CA LEU A 68 -2.61 15.06 -5.74
C LEU A 68 -3.40 14.31 -4.68
N SER A 69 -2.89 13.19 -4.19
CA SER A 69 -3.53 12.44 -3.11
C SER A 69 -3.52 13.24 -1.81
N GLU A 70 -4.59 13.15 -1.06
CA GLU A 70 -4.70 13.83 0.23
C GLU A 70 -3.69 13.30 1.25
N ARG A 71 -3.45 11.98 1.24
CA ARG A 71 -2.56 11.32 2.19
C ARG A 71 -1.65 10.33 1.47
N ILE A 72 -0.49 10.08 2.08
CA ILE A 72 0.43 9.03 1.67
C ILE A 72 0.70 8.16 2.88
N LEU A 73 0.45 6.86 2.75
CA LEU A 73 0.80 5.89 3.77
C LEU A 73 2.13 5.23 3.37
N LEU A 74 3.16 5.47 4.17
CA LEU A 74 4.42 4.78 4.04
C LEU A 74 4.37 3.54 4.91
N ILE A 75 4.68 2.37 4.34
CA ILE A 75 4.67 1.13 5.10
C ILE A 75 6.01 0.44 5.01
N GLY A 76 6.53 -0.01 6.15
CA GLY A 76 7.78 -0.74 6.22
C GLY A 76 7.63 -2.15 5.68
N CYS A 77 8.53 -2.52 4.77
CA CYS A 77 8.54 -3.82 4.10
C CYS A 77 9.71 -4.71 4.53
N GLY A 78 10.53 -4.22 5.47
CA GLY A 78 11.72 -4.93 5.90
C GLY A 78 12.86 -4.80 4.90
N LYS A 79 13.78 -5.74 4.90
CA LYS A 79 14.91 -5.72 3.98
C LYS A 79 14.45 -6.13 2.59
N GLU A 80 14.83 -5.35 1.59
CA GLU A 80 14.41 -5.55 0.20
C GLU A 80 14.67 -6.97 -0.31
N ARG A 81 15.84 -7.51 0.01
CA ARG A 81 16.26 -8.84 -0.42
C ARG A 81 15.51 -9.98 0.28
N GLU A 82 14.86 -9.69 1.39
CA GLU A 82 14.16 -10.68 2.20
C GLU A 82 12.64 -10.66 1.99
N LEU A 83 12.15 -9.83 1.06
CA LEU A 83 10.71 -9.76 0.81
C LEU A 83 10.23 -11.02 0.10
N ASP A 84 9.61 -11.90 0.87
CA ASP A 84 9.04 -13.16 0.43
C ASP A 84 7.51 -13.13 0.57
N GLU A 85 6.86 -14.27 0.30
CA GLU A 85 5.39 -14.38 0.37
C GLU A 85 4.85 -14.03 1.75
N ARG A 86 5.50 -14.52 2.80
CA ARG A 86 5.05 -14.31 4.18
C ARG A 86 5.12 -12.84 4.56
N GLN A 87 6.23 -12.20 4.27
CA GLN A 87 6.42 -10.78 4.58
C GLN A 87 5.47 -9.91 3.75
N TYR A 88 5.26 -10.28 2.50
CA TYR A 88 4.32 -9.57 1.62
C TYR A 88 2.91 -9.58 2.23
N LYS A 89 2.44 -10.74 2.69
CA LYS A 89 1.15 -10.87 3.36
C LYS A 89 1.05 -9.99 4.60
N GLN A 90 2.11 -9.98 5.42
CA GLN A 90 2.15 -9.16 6.63
C GLN A 90 2.05 -7.67 6.30
N VAL A 91 2.74 -7.23 5.25
CA VAL A 91 2.71 -5.85 4.79
C VAL A 91 1.31 -5.46 4.33
N ILE A 92 0.66 -6.30 3.52
CA ILE A 92 -0.70 -6.04 3.04
C ILE A 92 -1.68 -6.00 4.22
N GLN A 93 -1.59 -6.95 5.14
CA GLN A 93 -2.45 -7.01 6.32
C GLN A 93 -2.33 -5.74 7.16
N LYS A 94 -1.11 -5.29 7.42
CA LYS A 94 -0.86 -4.07 8.18
C LYS A 94 -1.40 -2.83 7.44
N THR A 95 -1.25 -2.82 6.12
CA THR A 95 -1.77 -1.73 5.29
C THR A 95 -3.29 -1.61 5.44
N ILE A 96 -4.01 -2.72 5.31
CA ILE A 96 -5.47 -2.72 5.41
C ILE A 96 -5.92 -2.28 6.81
N ASN A 97 -5.30 -2.81 7.85
CA ASN A 97 -5.62 -2.43 9.24
C ASN A 97 -5.38 -0.94 9.47
N THR A 98 -4.27 -0.41 8.96
CA THR A 98 -3.93 1.01 9.12
C THR A 98 -4.93 1.90 8.37
N LEU A 99 -5.31 1.53 7.16
CA LEU A 99 -6.29 2.29 6.39
C LEU A 99 -7.65 2.31 7.09
N ASN A 100 -8.08 1.19 7.65
CA ASN A 100 -9.32 1.14 8.42
C ASN A 100 -9.23 2.02 9.67
N ASP A 101 -8.13 1.96 10.41
CA ASP A 101 -7.93 2.73 11.64
C ASP A 101 -7.88 4.23 11.38
N THR A 102 -7.36 4.64 10.24
CA THR A 102 -7.24 6.06 9.89
C THR A 102 -8.47 6.61 9.16
N GLY A 103 -9.49 5.77 8.93
CA GLY A 103 -10.73 6.19 8.28
C GLY A 103 -10.59 6.44 6.79
N SER A 104 -9.60 5.86 6.14
CA SER A 104 -9.42 5.98 4.69
C SER A 104 -10.41 5.05 3.98
N MET A 105 -11.40 5.62 3.29
CA MET A 105 -12.42 4.83 2.58
C MET A 105 -11.93 4.34 1.22
N GLU A 106 -11.00 5.04 0.62
CA GLU A 106 -10.41 4.70 -0.68
C GLU A 106 -8.90 4.75 -0.61
N ALA A 107 -8.23 3.83 -1.29
CA ALA A 107 -6.78 3.83 -1.38
C ALA A 107 -6.32 3.29 -2.73
N VAL A 108 -5.19 3.80 -3.21
CA VAL A 108 -4.47 3.25 -4.35
C VAL A 108 -3.18 2.64 -3.80
N CYS A 109 -3.04 1.34 -3.98
CA CYS A 109 -1.93 0.57 -3.43
C CYS A 109 -0.87 0.31 -4.50
N PHE A 110 0.36 0.73 -4.23
CA PHE A 110 1.50 0.50 -5.11
C PHE A 110 2.38 -0.65 -4.62
N LEU A 111 1.97 -1.38 -3.59
CA LEU A 111 2.75 -2.49 -3.04
C LEU A 111 2.83 -3.69 -3.98
N THR A 112 1.88 -3.81 -4.92
CA THR A 112 1.92 -4.86 -5.93
C THR A 112 3.05 -4.66 -6.95
N GLU A 113 3.71 -3.50 -6.95
CA GLU A 113 4.87 -3.22 -7.78
C GLU A 113 6.19 -3.61 -7.11
N LEU A 114 6.16 -4.01 -5.84
CA LEU A 114 7.35 -4.47 -5.13
C LEU A 114 7.79 -5.83 -5.69
N HIS A 115 9.11 -6.04 -5.70
CA HIS A 115 9.65 -7.34 -6.11
C HIS A 115 9.50 -8.36 -4.98
N VAL A 116 8.74 -9.41 -5.23
CA VAL A 116 8.60 -10.55 -4.32
C VAL A 116 9.26 -11.76 -4.97
N LYS A 117 10.16 -12.42 -4.25
CA LYS A 117 10.96 -13.54 -4.79
C LYS A 117 10.12 -14.58 -5.51
N GLY A 118 10.42 -14.78 -6.80
CA GLY A 118 9.80 -15.81 -7.63
C GLY A 118 8.34 -15.59 -7.95
N ARG A 119 7.81 -14.38 -7.72
CA ARG A 119 6.39 -14.09 -7.92
C ARG A 119 6.18 -12.97 -8.95
N ASN A 120 5.11 -13.14 -9.73
CA ASN A 120 4.73 -12.20 -10.79
C ASN A 120 3.60 -11.28 -10.34
N THR A 121 3.18 -10.38 -11.23
CA THR A 121 2.11 -9.44 -10.96
C THR A 121 0.79 -10.13 -10.62
N TYR A 122 0.43 -11.18 -11.35
CA TYR A 122 -0.79 -11.95 -11.08
C TYR A 122 -0.81 -12.45 -9.63
N TRP A 123 0.28 -13.10 -9.20
CA TRP A 123 0.37 -13.61 -7.84
C TRP A 123 0.26 -12.49 -6.80
N LYS A 124 0.99 -11.38 -7.03
CA LYS A 124 1.00 -10.27 -6.07
C LYS A 124 -0.37 -9.62 -5.90
N VAL A 125 -1.09 -9.39 -6.98
CA VAL A 125 -2.44 -8.82 -6.92
C VAL A 125 -3.41 -9.82 -6.28
N ARG A 126 -3.38 -11.08 -6.69
CA ARG A 126 -4.23 -12.12 -6.11
C ARG A 126 -4.01 -12.26 -4.61
N GLN A 127 -2.75 -12.32 -4.20
CA GLN A 127 -2.41 -12.45 -2.79
C GLN A 127 -2.83 -11.23 -1.99
N ALA A 128 -2.67 -10.04 -2.57
CA ALA A 128 -3.10 -8.80 -1.92
C ALA A 128 -4.62 -8.77 -1.74
N VAL A 129 -5.38 -9.19 -2.75
CA VAL A 129 -6.85 -9.25 -2.66
C VAL A 129 -7.28 -10.26 -1.61
N GLU A 130 -6.72 -11.47 -1.62
CA GLU A 130 -7.04 -12.51 -0.64
C GLU A 130 -6.76 -12.04 0.79
N THR A 131 -5.58 -11.46 1.01
CA THR A 131 -5.18 -10.96 2.32
C THR A 131 -6.07 -9.81 2.77
N ALA A 132 -6.39 -8.90 1.85
CA ALA A 132 -7.28 -7.78 2.14
C ALA A 132 -8.67 -8.24 2.54
N LYS A 133 -9.23 -9.21 1.82
CA LYS A 133 -10.55 -9.79 2.15
C LYS A 133 -10.55 -10.44 3.52
N GLU A 134 -9.54 -11.24 3.84
CA GLU A 134 -9.38 -11.86 5.15
C GLU A 134 -9.30 -10.81 6.26
N THR A 135 -8.47 -9.80 6.06
CA THR A 135 -8.26 -8.75 7.04
C THR A 135 -9.52 -7.93 7.28
N LEU A 136 -10.24 -7.59 6.21
CA LEU A 136 -11.51 -6.87 6.31
C LEU A 136 -12.59 -7.71 7.01
N TYR A 137 -12.63 -9.00 6.72
CA TYR A 137 -13.54 -9.91 7.39
C TYR A 137 -13.29 -9.95 8.90
N THR A 138 -12.05 -10.10 9.31
CA THR A 138 -11.66 -10.10 10.71
C THR A 138 -12.01 -8.76 11.39
N PHE A 139 -11.79 -7.65 10.69
CA PHE A 139 -12.14 -6.31 11.18
C PHE A 139 -13.65 -6.19 11.44
N ASP A 140 -14.48 -6.67 10.52
CA ASP A 140 -15.94 -6.64 10.66
C ASP A 140 -16.40 -7.50 11.84
N GLN A 141 -15.79 -8.65 12.05
CA GLN A 141 -16.09 -9.52 13.20
C GLN A 141 -15.82 -8.80 14.52
N LEU A 142 -14.69 -8.12 14.62
CA LEU A 142 -14.35 -7.34 15.82
C LEU A 142 -15.25 -6.12 16.00
N LYS A 143 -15.67 -5.51 14.90
CA LYS A 143 -16.52 -4.32 14.89
C LYS A 143 -17.90 -4.58 15.46
N SER A 144 -18.44 -5.79 15.32
CA SER A 144 -19.75 -6.14 15.84
C SER A 144 -19.83 -5.97 17.37
N ASN A 145 -18.69 -5.92 18.05
CA ASN A 145 -18.58 -5.76 19.49
C ASN A 145 -18.21 -4.34 19.93
N LYS A 146 -18.10 -3.39 18.99
CA LYS A 146 -17.71 -2.00 19.27
C LYS A 146 -18.87 -1.03 19.08
N VAL A 147 -18.96 -0.05 19.95
CA VAL A 147 -20.06 0.92 19.97
C VAL A 147 -19.93 1.99 18.88
N GLU A 148 -18.70 2.27 18.40
CA GLU A 148 -18.48 3.30 17.39
C GLU A 148 -18.04 2.69 16.05
N PRO A 149 -18.87 2.82 14.99
CA PRO A 149 -18.46 2.38 13.66
C PRO A 149 -17.52 3.41 13.04
N ARG A 150 -16.24 3.03 12.85
CA ARG A 150 -15.34 3.79 12.00
C ARG A 150 -15.71 3.45 10.56
N ARG A 151 -15.55 4.43 9.66
CA ARG A 151 -15.81 4.20 8.23
C ARG A 151 -14.76 3.23 7.68
N PRO A 152 -15.13 2.02 7.28
CA PRO A 152 -14.17 1.04 6.77
C PRO A 152 -13.69 1.40 5.37
N LEU A 153 -12.57 0.82 4.99
CA LEU A 153 -12.07 0.87 3.63
C LEU A 153 -13.09 0.21 2.69
N ARG A 154 -13.56 0.96 1.69
CA ARG A 154 -14.59 0.49 0.74
C ARG A 154 -14.05 0.17 -0.64
N LYS A 155 -13.01 0.88 -1.05
CA LYS A 155 -12.47 0.75 -2.39
C LYS A 155 -10.95 0.71 -2.32
N MET A 156 -10.38 -0.30 -2.95
CA MET A 156 -8.93 -0.41 -3.07
C MET A 156 -8.55 -0.67 -4.52
N VAL A 157 -7.66 0.16 -5.03
CA VAL A 157 -7.14 0.04 -6.38
C VAL A 157 -5.70 -0.43 -6.26
N PHE A 158 -5.36 -1.52 -6.96
CA PHE A 158 -3.98 -1.99 -7.05
C PHE A 158 -3.36 -1.45 -8.33
N ASN A 159 -2.27 -0.72 -8.19
CA ASN A 159 -1.58 -0.17 -9.36
C ASN A 159 -0.56 -1.19 -9.86
N VAL A 160 -0.56 -1.42 -11.17
CA VAL A 160 0.41 -2.30 -11.82
C VAL A 160 1.37 -1.47 -12.67
N PRO A 161 2.63 -1.95 -12.88
CA PRO A 161 3.67 -1.14 -13.52
C PRO A 161 3.36 -0.70 -14.94
N THR A 162 2.71 -1.55 -15.73
CA THR A 162 2.43 -1.25 -17.14
C THR A 162 1.03 -1.67 -17.52
N ARG A 163 0.54 -1.12 -18.64
CA ARG A 163 -0.77 -1.51 -19.18
C ARG A 163 -0.83 -2.97 -19.59
N ARG A 164 0.30 -3.57 -19.93
CA ARG A 164 0.38 -5.00 -20.26
C ARG A 164 -0.02 -5.88 -19.09
N GLU A 165 0.23 -5.44 -17.88
CA GLU A 165 -0.06 -6.20 -16.67
C GLU A 165 -1.48 -6.00 -16.15
N LEU A 166 -2.27 -5.09 -16.75
CA LEU A 166 -3.67 -4.88 -16.36
C LEU A 166 -4.50 -6.15 -16.50
N THR A 167 -4.36 -6.89 -17.57
CA THR A 167 -5.10 -8.13 -17.79
C THR A 167 -4.79 -9.16 -16.70
N SER A 168 -3.51 -9.35 -16.39
CA SER A 168 -3.09 -10.25 -15.31
C SER A 168 -3.65 -9.79 -13.96
N GLY A 169 -3.62 -8.49 -13.69
CA GLY A 169 -4.17 -7.93 -12.46
C GLY A 169 -5.67 -8.12 -12.34
N GLU A 170 -6.42 -7.89 -13.42
CA GLU A 170 -7.86 -8.08 -13.45
C GLU A 170 -8.25 -9.54 -13.21
N ARG A 171 -7.52 -10.47 -13.81
CA ARG A 171 -7.72 -11.91 -13.58
C ARG A 171 -7.45 -12.26 -12.12
N ALA A 172 -6.41 -11.68 -11.55
CA ALA A 172 -6.03 -11.92 -10.16
C ALA A 172 -7.15 -11.47 -9.19
N ILE A 173 -7.81 -10.35 -9.49
CA ILE A 173 -8.94 -9.87 -8.69
C ILE A 173 -10.12 -10.82 -8.77
N GLN A 174 -10.42 -11.33 -9.95
CA GLN A 174 -11.51 -12.28 -10.15
C GLN A 174 -11.26 -13.59 -9.40
N HIS A 175 -10.00 -14.03 -9.32
CA HIS A 175 -9.62 -15.29 -8.66
C HIS A 175 -9.37 -15.14 -7.16
N GLY A 176 -9.14 -13.93 -6.70
CA GLY A 176 -8.83 -13.63 -5.29
C GLY A 176 -10.01 -13.47 -4.33
#